data_c7e9e07a0ba0aa866c93e48d9bb172a4
#
_entry.id   c7e9e07a0ba0aa866c93e48d9bb172a4
#
_cell.length_a   1.000
_cell.length_b   1.000
_cell.length_c   1.000
_cell.angle_alpha   90.00
_cell.angle_beta   90.00
_cell.angle_gamma   90.00
#
_symmetry.space_group_name_H-M   'P 1'
#
loop_
_entity.id
_entity.type
_entity.pdbx_description
1 polymer ?
#
loop_
_entity_poly.entity_id
_entity_poly.type
_entity_poly.pdbx_seq_one_letter_code
_entity_poly.pdbx_strand_id
1 'polypeptide(L)'
;MEITRIFDILDRYLENYPNQDVALACKRNGQWIKTGIQEYVEKTNLISYGLLALGIEKGDKIGIVSGNRPEWNMIDFAIMQIGAVSVPIYPTISQEDYRHILNHAEMKMIFIEGKDLRGKLEPILPTLELLKYIYTFSDEKSQYKYLDQLIETGRQNPQPEILAKLKSAVNPEELATIIYTSGTTGVQKGVMLSHHNLVSQILNLKVTPSEWSKVALSFLPICHAYERILVYLYQYLGMSVYYAESLATIAENIKEVNPTMMSCVPRLLEKIYEKLEAAGKKLPILKREMYFWAFNLASKYQLEEMSSLLKFQLK
;
A
#
# COMPACT_ATOMS: atom_id res chain seq x y z
N MET A 1 -18.73 0.28 -13.56
CA MET A 1 -17.73 0.84 -14.51
C MET A 1 -16.62 -0.18 -14.75
N GLU A 2 -16.20 -0.39 -16.02
CA GLU A 2 -15.02 -1.19 -16.35
C GLU A 2 -13.75 -0.34 -16.10
N ILE A 3 -12.74 -0.94 -15.44
CA ILE A 3 -11.48 -0.23 -15.17
C ILE A 3 -10.48 -0.50 -16.30
N THR A 4 -9.81 0.54 -16.77
CA THR A 4 -8.73 0.45 -17.76
C THR A 4 -7.44 1.09 -17.26
N ARG A 5 -7.53 2.00 -16.28
CA ARG A 5 -6.42 2.65 -15.61
C ARG A 5 -6.52 2.43 -14.10
N ILE A 6 -5.41 2.47 -13.41
CA ILE A 6 -5.39 2.17 -11.97
C ILE A 6 -6.29 3.10 -11.16
N PHE A 7 -6.32 4.39 -11.47
CA PHE A 7 -7.16 5.33 -10.74
C PHE A 7 -8.67 5.16 -10.99
N ASP A 8 -9.08 4.42 -12.03
CA ASP A 8 -10.49 4.07 -12.25
C ASP A 8 -11.06 3.20 -11.10
N ILE A 9 -10.17 2.52 -10.36
CA ILE A 9 -10.56 1.75 -9.17
C ILE A 9 -11.23 2.65 -8.14
N LEU A 10 -10.72 3.86 -7.93
CA LEU A 10 -11.25 4.78 -6.94
C LEU A 10 -12.66 5.27 -7.31
N ASP A 11 -12.86 5.63 -8.58
CA ASP A 11 -14.17 6.04 -9.09
C ASP A 11 -15.17 4.87 -9.01
N ARG A 12 -14.75 3.67 -9.42
CA ARG A 12 -15.54 2.44 -9.29
C ARG A 12 -15.90 2.12 -7.84
N TYR A 13 -14.95 2.30 -6.91
CA TYR A 13 -15.18 2.04 -5.49
C TYR A 13 -16.25 2.98 -4.94
N LEU A 14 -16.16 4.27 -5.25
CA LEU A 14 -17.16 5.25 -4.86
C LEU A 14 -18.54 4.95 -5.47
N GLU A 15 -18.59 4.60 -6.77
CA GLU A 15 -19.83 4.31 -7.50
C GLU A 15 -20.57 3.10 -6.90
N ASN A 16 -19.85 2.01 -6.64
CA ASN A 16 -20.46 0.76 -6.18
C ASN A 16 -20.69 0.70 -4.66
N TYR A 17 -19.94 1.47 -3.88
CA TYR A 17 -19.97 1.45 -2.41
C TYR A 17 -19.98 2.86 -1.82
N PRO A 18 -20.94 3.74 -2.20
CA PRO A 18 -20.92 5.17 -1.84
C PRO A 18 -21.01 5.44 -0.33
N ASN A 19 -21.53 4.48 0.44
CA ASN A 19 -21.72 4.57 1.89
C ASN A 19 -20.69 3.74 2.67
N GLN A 20 -19.53 3.44 2.08
CA GLN A 20 -18.48 2.70 2.77
C GLN A 20 -17.80 3.59 3.82
N ASP A 21 -18.15 3.37 5.09
CA ASP A 21 -17.64 4.17 6.22
C ASP A 21 -16.13 3.95 6.46
N VAL A 22 -15.62 2.79 6.06
CA VAL A 22 -14.21 2.44 6.19
C VAL A 22 -13.71 1.91 4.86
N ALA A 23 -13.13 2.77 4.04
CA ALA A 23 -12.38 2.35 2.85
C ALA A 23 -10.94 2.00 3.21
N LEU A 24 -10.30 2.87 4.00
CA LEU A 24 -8.92 2.70 4.47
C LEU A 24 -8.86 2.94 5.98
N ALA A 25 -7.95 2.24 6.68
CA ALA A 25 -7.70 2.49 8.11
C ALA A 25 -6.24 2.24 8.48
N CYS A 26 -5.71 3.03 9.41
CA CYS A 26 -4.42 2.79 10.04
C CYS A 26 -4.50 3.09 11.53
N LYS A 27 -3.59 2.53 12.32
CA LYS A 27 -3.56 2.77 13.76
C LYS A 27 -2.62 3.94 14.09
N ARG A 28 -3.10 4.88 14.89
CA ARG A 28 -2.31 6.02 15.41
C ARG A 28 -2.59 6.20 16.89
N ASN A 29 -1.55 6.31 17.69
CA ASN A 29 -1.68 6.45 19.15
C ASN A 29 -2.59 5.38 19.77
N GLY A 30 -2.48 4.13 19.29
CA GLY A 30 -3.27 3.00 19.77
C GLY A 30 -4.72 2.95 19.28
N GLN A 31 -5.18 3.86 18.43
CA GLN A 31 -6.55 3.91 17.89
C GLN A 31 -6.58 3.74 16.38
N TRP A 32 -7.54 2.97 15.87
CA TRP A 32 -7.78 2.84 14.45
C TRP A 32 -8.47 4.10 13.89
N ILE A 33 -7.71 4.88 13.12
CA ILE A 33 -8.23 6.02 12.37
C ILE A 33 -8.76 5.49 11.05
N LYS A 34 -10.04 5.73 10.83
CA LYS A 34 -10.80 5.22 9.68
C LYS A 34 -11.07 6.36 8.71
N THR A 35 -10.95 6.08 7.43
CA THR A 35 -11.27 7.00 6.32
C THR A 35 -12.34 6.35 5.47
N GLY A 36 -13.50 6.99 5.33
CA GLY A 36 -14.58 6.56 4.45
C GLY A 36 -14.26 6.82 2.97
N ILE A 37 -15.04 6.20 2.08
CA ILE A 37 -14.81 6.32 0.64
C ILE A 37 -14.97 7.77 0.13
N GLN A 38 -15.92 8.52 0.66
CA GLN A 38 -16.16 9.92 0.27
C GLN A 38 -14.94 10.78 0.61
N GLU A 39 -14.46 10.68 1.84
CA GLU A 39 -13.27 11.40 2.32
C GLU A 39 -12.01 10.99 1.54
N TYR A 40 -11.89 9.69 1.23
CA TYR A 40 -10.77 9.16 0.46
C TYR A 40 -10.71 9.79 -0.94
N VAL A 41 -11.82 9.80 -1.66
CA VAL A 41 -11.92 10.42 -3.00
C VAL A 41 -11.67 11.91 -2.94
N GLU A 42 -12.30 12.61 -1.98
CA GLU A 42 -12.12 14.05 -1.80
C GLU A 42 -10.65 14.40 -1.57
N LYS A 43 -9.99 13.75 -0.59
CA LYS A 43 -8.58 14.02 -0.29
C LYS A 43 -7.66 13.70 -1.47
N THR A 44 -7.93 12.61 -2.18
CA THR A 44 -7.16 12.25 -3.39
C THR A 44 -7.27 13.34 -4.46
N ASN A 45 -8.48 13.85 -4.71
CA ASN A 45 -8.68 14.93 -5.68
C ASN A 45 -8.03 16.24 -5.22
N LEU A 46 -8.10 16.58 -3.93
CA LEU A 46 -7.43 17.76 -3.38
C LEU A 46 -5.90 17.66 -3.52
N ILE A 47 -5.32 16.47 -3.32
CA ILE A 47 -3.89 16.25 -3.58
C ILE A 47 -3.58 16.47 -5.07
N SER A 48 -4.41 15.94 -5.99
CA SER A 48 -4.25 16.18 -7.43
C SER A 48 -4.28 17.67 -7.78
N TYR A 49 -5.22 18.43 -7.21
CA TYR A 49 -5.29 19.89 -7.42
C TYR A 49 -4.05 20.60 -6.85
N GLY A 50 -3.58 20.18 -5.68
CA GLY A 50 -2.36 20.70 -5.09
C GLY A 50 -1.12 20.46 -5.96
N LEU A 51 -1.00 19.25 -6.54
CA LEU A 51 0.07 18.92 -7.47
C LEU A 51 0.01 19.79 -8.75
N LEU A 52 -1.18 19.97 -9.31
CA LEU A 52 -1.38 20.84 -10.47
C LEU A 52 -1.04 22.31 -10.16
N ALA A 53 -1.42 22.81 -8.98
CA ALA A 53 -1.10 24.16 -8.54
C ALA A 53 0.41 24.38 -8.34
N LEU A 54 1.17 23.32 -8.05
CA LEU A 54 2.65 23.35 -7.98
C LEU A 54 3.32 23.24 -9.36
N GLY A 55 2.56 23.08 -10.44
CA GLY A 55 3.10 22.90 -11.79
C GLY A 55 3.67 21.51 -12.04
N ILE A 56 3.13 20.49 -11.37
CA ILE A 56 3.38 19.10 -11.72
C ILE A 56 2.62 18.79 -13.01
N GLU A 57 3.31 18.18 -13.95
CA GLU A 57 2.79 17.89 -15.28
C GLU A 57 2.80 16.40 -15.57
N LYS A 58 2.12 16.01 -16.64
CA LYS A 58 2.12 14.64 -17.15
C LYS A 58 3.56 14.15 -17.40
N GLY A 59 3.88 12.96 -16.92
CA GLY A 59 5.19 12.33 -17.05
C GLY A 59 6.22 12.73 -15.97
N ASP A 60 5.94 13.73 -15.13
CA ASP A 60 6.78 14.06 -13.96
C ASP A 60 6.82 12.88 -12.98
N LYS A 61 8.00 12.60 -12.41
CA LYS A 61 8.18 11.48 -11.47
C LYS A 61 8.10 12.01 -10.05
N ILE A 62 7.26 11.33 -9.25
CA ILE A 62 7.02 11.68 -7.86
C ILE A 62 7.32 10.48 -6.98
N GLY A 63 8.26 10.66 -6.05
CA GLY A 63 8.71 9.64 -5.11
C GLY A 63 7.79 9.52 -3.89
N ILE A 64 7.56 8.29 -3.42
CA ILE A 64 6.86 8.00 -2.16
C ILE A 64 7.77 7.10 -1.32
N VAL A 65 8.32 7.64 -0.23
CA VAL A 65 9.17 6.92 0.75
C VAL A 65 8.42 6.82 2.06
N SER A 66 7.67 5.75 2.22
CA SER A 66 6.79 5.56 3.37
C SER A 66 6.46 4.09 3.58
N GLY A 67 6.13 3.73 4.82
CA GLY A 67 5.43 2.49 5.13
C GLY A 67 3.99 2.49 4.65
N ASN A 68 3.26 1.41 5.00
CA ASN A 68 1.86 1.25 4.61
C ASN A 68 0.96 2.21 5.41
N ARG A 69 0.17 3.00 4.69
CA ARG A 69 -0.76 3.96 5.30
C ARG A 69 -1.79 4.48 4.28
N PRO A 70 -2.97 4.96 4.71
CA PRO A 70 -4.00 5.50 3.82
C PRO A 70 -3.48 6.58 2.87
N GLU A 71 -2.68 7.51 3.37
CA GLU A 71 -2.16 8.64 2.59
C GLU A 71 -1.24 8.19 1.46
N TRP A 72 -0.58 7.04 1.60
CA TRP A 72 0.21 6.45 0.53
C TRP A 72 -0.66 6.21 -0.71
N ASN A 73 -1.84 5.60 -0.53
CA ASN A 73 -2.78 5.37 -1.64
C ASN A 73 -3.37 6.66 -2.19
N MET A 74 -3.69 7.63 -1.31
CA MET A 74 -4.23 8.93 -1.74
C MET A 74 -3.23 9.64 -2.66
N ILE A 75 -1.95 9.67 -2.28
CA ILE A 75 -0.88 10.28 -3.07
C ILE A 75 -0.67 9.51 -4.36
N ASP A 76 -0.63 8.19 -4.31
CA ASP A 76 -0.40 7.31 -5.46
C ASP A 76 -1.47 7.50 -6.54
N PHE A 77 -2.74 7.47 -6.18
CA PHE A 77 -3.83 7.75 -7.11
C PHE A 77 -3.81 9.19 -7.62
N ALA A 78 -3.54 10.16 -6.74
CA ALA A 78 -3.49 11.56 -7.12
C ALA A 78 -2.41 11.85 -8.17
N ILE A 79 -1.24 11.23 -8.06
CA ILE A 79 -0.16 11.29 -9.05
C ILE A 79 -0.64 10.75 -10.39
N MET A 80 -1.22 9.54 -10.38
CA MET A 80 -1.64 8.87 -11.60
C MET A 80 -2.84 9.54 -12.28
N GLN A 81 -3.76 10.18 -11.52
CA GLN A 81 -4.91 10.91 -12.06
C GLN A 81 -4.51 12.09 -12.96
N ILE A 82 -3.38 12.73 -12.68
CA ILE A 82 -2.86 13.84 -13.49
C ILE A 82 -1.89 13.39 -14.59
N GLY A 83 -1.71 12.06 -14.76
CA GLY A 83 -0.79 11.48 -15.74
C GLY A 83 0.69 11.57 -15.35
N ALA A 84 1.00 11.92 -14.10
CA ALA A 84 2.35 11.84 -13.55
C ALA A 84 2.67 10.39 -13.16
N VAL A 85 3.96 10.10 -12.92
CA VAL A 85 4.47 8.73 -12.67
C VAL A 85 4.80 8.56 -11.20
N SER A 86 4.16 7.58 -10.57
CA SER A 86 4.41 7.23 -9.17
C SER A 86 5.68 6.36 -9.03
N VAL A 87 6.60 6.75 -8.16
CA VAL A 87 7.84 6.01 -7.90
C VAL A 87 7.89 5.62 -6.42
N PRO A 88 7.34 4.44 -6.08
CA PRO A 88 7.43 3.93 -4.72
C PRO A 88 8.86 3.50 -4.40
N ILE A 89 9.37 3.93 -3.24
CA ILE A 89 10.74 3.64 -2.82
C ILE A 89 10.72 2.96 -1.45
N TYR A 90 11.54 1.93 -1.30
CA TYR A 90 11.70 1.21 -0.05
C TYR A 90 12.24 2.10 1.08
N PRO A 91 11.61 2.08 2.27
CA PRO A 91 12.10 2.85 3.42
C PRO A 91 13.43 2.35 3.99
N THR A 92 13.85 1.13 3.65
CA THR A 92 14.99 0.44 4.29
C THR A 92 16.25 0.35 3.44
N ILE A 93 16.28 1.00 2.27
CA ILE A 93 17.46 0.99 1.40
C ILE A 93 18.57 1.91 1.92
N SER A 94 19.76 1.78 1.31
CA SER A 94 20.92 2.61 1.64
C SER A 94 20.78 4.06 1.13
N GLN A 95 21.57 4.96 1.68
CA GLN A 95 21.58 6.36 1.22
C GLN A 95 22.09 6.47 -0.22
N GLU A 96 23.02 5.60 -0.63
CA GLU A 96 23.52 5.53 -1.99
C GLU A 96 22.43 5.08 -2.98
N ASP A 97 21.66 4.06 -2.61
CA ASP A 97 20.49 3.62 -3.42
C ASP A 97 19.47 4.75 -3.57
N TYR A 98 19.18 5.49 -2.49
CA TYR A 98 18.30 6.65 -2.59
C TYR A 98 18.84 7.68 -3.59
N ARG A 99 20.11 8.04 -3.49
CA ARG A 99 20.73 8.99 -4.42
C ARG A 99 20.63 8.50 -5.87
N HIS A 100 20.92 7.22 -6.09
CA HIS A 100 20.84 6.61 -7.42
C HIS A 100 19.39 6.68 -7.96
N ILE A 101 18.40 6.22 -7.19
CA ILE A 101 17.01 6.17 -7.62
C ILE A 101 16.47 7.58 -7.92
N LEU A 102 16.73 8.54 -7.03
CA LEU A 102 16.20 9.90 -7.16
C LEU A 102 16.78 10.62 -8.38
N ASN A 103 18.08 10.42 -8.68
CA ASN A 103 18.70 10.95 -9.89
C ASN A 103 18.26 10.21 -11.16
N HIS A 104 18.34 8.87 -11.14
CA HIS A 104 18.01 8.05 -12.31
C HIS A 104 16.55 8.20 -12.76
N ALA A 105 15.63 8.36 -11.81
CA ALA A 105 14.23 8.63 -12.11
C ALA A 105 13.96 10.08 -12.49
N GLU A 106 14.94 10.98 -12.41
CA GLU A 106 14.74 12.42 -12.62
C GLU A 106 13.60 12.97 -11.74
N MET A 107 13.68 12.72 -10.44
CA MET A 107 12.61 12.98 -9.50
C MET A 107 12.33 14.47 -9.36
N LYS A 108 11.08 14.90 -9.60
CA LYS A 108 10.64 16.29 -9.46
C LYS A 108 10.10 16.61 -8.07
N MET A 109 9.48 15.63 -7.43
CA MET A 109 8.90 15.76 -6.09
C MET A 109 9.06 14.46 -5.29
N ILE A 110 9.14 14.56 -3.95
CA ILE A 110 9.21 13.42 -3.06
C ILE A 110 8.37 13.64 -1.80
N PHE A 111 7.67 12.58 -1.37
CA PHE A 111 7.03 12.47 -0.06
C PHE A 111 7.85 11.56 0.84
N ILE A 112 8.18 12.01 2.06
CA ILE A 112 9.04 11.30 3.01
C ILE A 112 8.31 11.15 4.35
N GLU A 113 8.19 9.92 4.84
CA GLU A 113 7.59 9.65 6.15
C GLU A 113 8.62 9.66 7.26
N GLY A 114 8.36 10.49 8.28
CA GLY A 114 9.04 10.40 9.57
C GLY A 114 10.45 10.95 9.59
N LYS A 115 10.86 11.35 10.79
CA LYS A 115 12.15 11.97 11.04
C LYS A 115 13.35 11.08 10.65
N ASP A 116 13.22 9.77 10.86
CA ASP A 116 14.34 8.84 10.60
C ASP A 116 14.64 8.70 9.10
N LEU A 117 13.61 8.56 8.26
CA LEU A 117 13.78 8.52 6.80
C LEU A 117 14.25 9.87 6.26
N ARG A 118 13.68 10.96 6.78
CA ARG A 118 14.12 12.30 6.43
C ARG A 118 15.61 12.50 6.73
N GLY A 119 16.06 12.11 7.93
CA GLY A 119 17.48 12.21 8.31
C GLY A 119 18.44 11.41 7.41
N LYS A 120 17.96 10.30 6.81
CA LYS A 120 18.75 9.56 5.81
C LYS A 120 18.81 10.30 4.47
N LEU A 121 17.77 11.02 4.09
CA LEU A 121 17.64 11.67 2.79
C LEU A 121 18.21 13.09 2.79
N GLU A 122 18.09 13.84 3.88
CA GLU A 122 18.55 15.24 3.98
C GLU A 122 19.97 15.49 3.43
N PRO A 123 20.96 14.63 3.69
CA PRO A 123 22.33 14.87 3.16
C PRO A 123 22.44 14.79 1.63
N ILE A 124 21.52 14.09 0.97
CA ILE A 124 21.57 13.90 -0.48
C ILE A 124 20.61 14.85 -1.23
N LEU A 125 19.55 15.33 -0.58
CA LEU A 125 18.54 16.19 -1.23
C LEU A 125 19.14 17.41 -1.93
N PRO A 126 20.13 18.14 -1.37
CA PRO A 126 20.74 19.29 -2.03
C PRO A 126 21.53 18.95 -3.30
N THR A 127 21.88 17.66 -3.51
CA THR A 127 22.61 17.20 -4.70
C THR A 127 21.72 16.81 -5.87
N LEU A 128 20.39 16.91 -5.71
CA LEU A 128 19.40 16.48 -6.67
C LEU A 128 18.87 17.71 -7.43
N GLU A 129 19.46 18.02 -8.59
CA GLU A 129 19.19 19.24 -9.35
C GLU A 129 17.74 19.37 -9.84
N LEU A 130 17.06 18.24 -10.13
CA LEU A 130 15.70 18.23 -10.64
C LEU A 130 14.62 18.19 -9.54
N LEU A 131 15.01 17.89 -8.29
CA LEU A 131 14.08 17.78 -7.17
C LEU A 131 13.67 19.17 -6.69
N LYS A 132 12.43 19.57 -7.00
CA LYS A 132 11.88 20.89 -6.67
C LYS A 132 11.08 20.90 -5.37
N TYR A 133 10.40 19.79 -5.06
CA TYR A 133 9.44 19.74 -3.96
C TYR A 133 9.71 18.56 -3.03
N ILE A 134 9.76 18.86 -1.74
CA ILE A 134 9.93 17.88 -0.67
C ILE A 134 8.79 18.08 0.32
N TYR A 135 8.03 17.03 0.57
CA TYR A 135 6.91 17.02 1.49
C TYR A 135 7.06 15.90 2.52
N THR A 136 6.66 16.18 3.76
CA THR A 136 6.49 15.14 4.78
C THR A 136 5.01 14.73 4.85
N PHE A 137 4.73 13.59 5.47
CA PHE A 137 3.34 13.12 5.63
C PHE A 137 2.59 13.85 6.74
N SER A 138 3.29 14.38 7.73
CA SER A 138 2.73 15.10 8.87
C SER A 138 3.62 16.27 9.23
N ASP A 139 3.08 17.20 10.06
CA ASP A 139 3.88 18.26 10.63
C ASP A 139 4.92 17.70 11.63
N GLU A 140 6.14 17.62 11.19
CA GLU A 140 7.30 17.15 11.99
C GLU A 140 8.14 18.30 12.56
N LYS A 141 7.61 19.52 12.53
CA LYS A 141 8.34 20.76 12.89
C LYS A 141 9.66 20.86 12.13
N SER A 142 9.62 20.53 10.85
CA SER A 142 10.75 20.59 9.92
C SER A 142 10.65 21.81 8.99
N GLN A 143 11.72 22.05 8.22
CA GLN A 143 11.72 23.08 7.17
C GLN A 143 10.85 22.69 5.94
N TYR A 144 10.44 21.44 5.83
CA TYR A 144 9.66 20.95 4.70
C TYR A 144 8.16 21.14 4.93
N LYS A 145 7.45 21.35 3.85
CA LYS A 145 5.98 21.32 3.85
C LYS A 145 5.48 19.91 4.13
N TYR A 146 4.25 19.79 4.57
CA TYR A 146 3.63 18.50 4.84
C TYR A 146 2.32 18.32 4.06
N LEU A 147 1.82 17.10 4.00
CA LEU A 147 0.72 16.68 3.12
C LEU A 147 -0.55 17.53 3.30
N ASP A 148 -0.93 17.88 4.54
CA ASP A 148 -2.13 18.70 4.74
C ASP A 148 -1.99 20.11 4.15
N GLN A 149 -0.77 20.66 4.06
CA GLN A 149 -0.54 21.92 3.35
C GLN A 149 -0.69 21.78 1.82
N LEU A 150 -0.36 20.62 1.25
CA LEU A 150 -0.63 20.34 -0.15
C LEU A 150 -2.14 20.20 -0.40
N ILE A 151 -2.85 19.50 0.49
CA ILE A 151 -4.30 19.35 0.46
C ILE A 151 -4.97 20.73 0.55
N GLU A 152 -4.49 21.60 1.45
CA GLU A 152 -5.00 22.97 1.56
C GLU A 152 -4.71 23.81 0.31
N THR A 153 -3.52 23.66 -0.29
CA THR A 153 -3.21 24.26 -1.59
C THR A 153 -4.22 23.83 -2.66
N GLY A 154 -4.56 22.53 -2.69
CA GLY A 154 -5.57 22.00 -3.61
C GLY A 154 -6.98 22.54 -3.31
N ARG A 155 -7.35 22.71 -2.03
CA ARG A 155 -8.64 23.28 -1.64
C ARG A 155 -8.78 24.75 -2.05
N GLN A 156 -7.69 25.50 -2.00
CA GLN A 156 -7.65 26.90 -2.43
C GLN A 156 -7.59 27.04 -3.96
N ASN A 157 -7.21 26.00 -4.69
CA ASN A 157 -7.07 25.97 -6.14
C ASN A 157 -7.84 24.78 -6.76
N PRO A 158 -9.16 24.69 -6.58
CA PRO A 158 -9.92 23.56 -7.08
C PRO A 158 -9.95 23.56 -8.62
N GLN A 159 -9.65 22.42 -9.25
CA GLN A 159 -9.55 22.27 -10.70
C GLN A 159 -10.30 21.00 -11.19
N PRO A 160 -11.58 20.81 -10.88
CA PRO A 160 -12.30 19.59 -11.19
C PRO A 160 -12.40 19.31 -12.69
N GLU A 161 -12.63 20.33 -13.52
CA GLU A 161 -12.73 20.18 -14.98
C GLU A 161 -11.38 19.81 -15.61
N ILE A 162 -10.29 20.41 -15.11
CA ILE A 162 -8.93 20.09 -15.58
C ILE A 162 -8.59 18.66 -15.20
N LEU A 163 -8.85 18.26 -13.94
CA LEU A 163 -8.61 16.89 -13.49
C LEU A 163 -9.42 15.87 -14.30
N ALA A 164 -10.70 16.14 -14.56
CA ALA A 164 -11.54 15.26 -15.38
C ALA A 164 -10.98 15.12 -16.81
N LYS A 165 -10.52 16.22 -17.41
CA LYS A 165 -9.87 16.22 -18.73
C LYS A 165 -8.57 15.42 -18.71
N LEU A 166 -7.73 15.60 -17.71
CA LEU A 166 -6.47 14.85 -17.56
C LEU A 166 -6.73 13.37 -17.38
N LYS A 167 -7.64 12.99 -16.48
CA LYS A 167 -8.05 11.58 -16.29
C LYS A 167 -8.52 10.94 -17.59
N SER A 168 -9.32 11.65 -18.39
CA SER A 168 -9.81 11.14 -19.68
C SER A 168 -8.73 11.03 -20.75
N ALA A 169 -7.66 11.84 -20.67
CA ALA A 169 -6.55 11.85 -21.61
C ALA A 169 -5.46 10.81 -21.33
N VAL A 170 -5.44 10.21 -20.13
CA VAL A 170 -4.48 9.15 -19.79
C VAL A 170 -4.85 7.87 -20.54
N ASN A 171 -3.91 7.36 -21.36
CA ASN A 171 -4.07 6.10 -22.06
C ASN A 171 -3.66 4.93 -21.15
N PRO A 172 -4.35 3.76 -21.20
CA PRO A 172 -3.97 2.57 -20.43
C PRO A 172 -2.51 2.10 -20.63
N GLU A 173 -1.94 2.33 -21.81
CA GLU A 173 -0.54 1.95 -22.10
C GLU A 173 0.48 2.98 -21.60
N GLU A 174 0.04 4.12 -21.06
CA GLU A 174 0.97 5.08 -20.48
C GLU A 174 1.60 4.57 -19.20
N LEU A 175 2.80 5.06 -18.93
CA LEU A 175 3.57 4.73 -17.73
C LEU A 175 2.85 5.21 -16.47
N ALA A 176 2.49 4.28 -15.60
CA ALA A 176 1.85 4.57 -14.32
C ALA A 176 2.87 4.65 -13.18
N THR A 177 3.90 3.80 -13.22
CA THR A 177 4.86 3.67 -12.12
C THR A 177 6.20 3.12 -12.56
N ILE A 178 7.25 3.46 -11.81
CA ILE A 178 8.58 2.86 -11.91
C ILE A 178 8.92 2.23 -10.57
N ILE A 179 9.09 0.90 -10.54
CA ILE A 179 9.44 0.15 -9.32
C ILE A 179 10.91 -0.25 -9.41
N TYR A 180 11.71 0.22 -8.46
CA TYR A 180 13.12 -0.11 -8.41
C TYR A 180 13.36 -1.46 -7.72
N THR A 181 14.19 -2.29 -8.35
CA THR A 181 14.55 -3.62 -7.84
C THR A 181 16.08 -3.79 -7.85
N SER A 182 16.60 -4.57 -6.90
CA SER A 182 18.02 -4.95 -6.91
C SER A 182 18.31 -5.81 -8.13
N GLY A 183 19.00 -5.25 -9.11
CA GLY A 183 19.46 -6.02 -10.27
C GLY A 183 20.55 -7.04 -9.89
N THR A 184 20.78 -8.03 -10.74
CA THR A 184 21.88 -9.02 -10.60
C THR A 184 23.26 -8.37 -10.55
N THR A 185 23.39 -7.13 -11.00
CA THR A 185 24.63 -6.33 -11.02
C THR A 185 24.82 -5.47 -9.76
N GLY A 186 23.91 -5.55 -8.78
CA GLY A 186 23.95 -4.73 -7.55
C GLY A 186 23.40 -3.32 -7.70
N VAL A 187 23.26 -2.79 -8.91
CA VAL A 187 22.68 -1.46 -9.15
C VAL A 187 21.16 -1.58 -9.32
N GLN A 188 20.42 -0.73 -8.63
CA GLN A 188 18.95 -0.67 -8.71
C GLN A 188 18.49 -0.35 -10.13
N LYS A 189 17.54 -1.16 -10.65
CA LYS A 189 16.95 -0.98 -11.99
C LYS A 189 15.48 -0.60 -11.85
N GLY A 190 15.04 0.42 -12.60
CA GLY A 190 13.66 0.86 -12.63
C GLY A 190 12.80 0.04 -13.58
N VAL A 191 11.90 -0.78 -13.04
CA VAL A 191 10.92 -1.54 -13.84
C VAL A 191 9.74 -0.62 -14.15
N MET A 192 9.52 -0.34 -15.41
CA MET A 192 8.46 0.52 -15.93
C MET A 192 7.18 -0.29 -16.13
N LEU A 193 6.08 0.13 -15.49
CA LEU A 193 4.78 -0.52 -15.62
C LEU A 193 3.72 0.49 -16.07
N SER A 194 2.95 0.12 -17.10
CA SER A 194 1.80 0.89 -17.56
C SER A 194 0.57 0.67 -16.67
N HIS A 195 -0.45 1.51 -16.82
CA HIS A 195 -1.76 1.26 -16.20
C HIS A 195 -2.31 -0.10 -16.60
N HIS A 196 -2.19 -0.47 -17.89
CA HIS A 196 -2.64 -1.76 -18.41
C HIS A 196 -1.93 -2.93 -17.72
N ASN A 197 -0.62 -2.86 -17.52
CA ASN A 197 0.12 -3.92 -16.83
C ASN A 197 -0.44 -4.20 -15.44
N LEU A 198 -0.75 -3.14 -14.67
CA LEU A 198 -1.29 -3.26 -13.32
C LEU A 198 -2.74 -3.73 -13.31
N VAL A 199 -3.59 -3.12 -14.16
CA VAL A 199 -5.03 -3.48 -14.25
C VAL A 199 -5.22 -4.92 -14.70
N SER A 200 -4.45 -5.39 -15.69
CA SER A 200 -4.52 -6.77 -16.16
C SER A 200 -4.24 -7.80 -15.05
N GLN A 201 -3.31 -7.51 -14.13
CA GLN A 201 -3.05 -8.38 -12.98
C GLN A 201 -4.27 -8.45 -12.05
N ILE A 202 -4.90 -7.31 -11.75
CA ILE A 202 -6.09 -7.24 -10.88
C ILE A 202 -7.23 -8.06 -11.48
N LEU A 203 -7.51 -7.86 -12.77
CA LEU A 203 -8.61 -8.54 -13.46
C LEU A 203 -8.36 -10.06 -13.65
N ASN A 204 -7.08 -10.46 -13.81
CA ASN A 204 -6.71 -11.86 -13.99
C ASN A 204 -6.67 -12.67 -12.68
N LEU A 205 -6.60 -12.04 -11.52
CA LEU A 205 -6.60 -12.75 -10.24
C LEU A 205 -7.90 -13.51 -9.97
N LYS A 206 -8.97 -13.29 -10.76
CA LYS A 206 -10.27 -14.02 -10.72
C LYS A 206 -10.79 -14.28 -9.30
N VAL A 207 -10.47 -13.41 -8.37
CA VAL A 207 -11.02 -13.49 -7.01
C VAL A 207 -12.49 -13.07 -7.10
N THR A 208 -13.39 -14.02 -6.96
CA THR A 208 -14.81 -13.72 -6.82
C THR A 208 -15.04 -13.15 -5.43
N PRO A 209 -15.60 -11.93 -5.30
CA PRO A 209 -15.98 -11.41 -4.01
C PRO A 209 -16.97 -12.39 -3.38
N SER A 210 -16.61 -12.99 -2.26
CA SER A 210 -17.56 -13.73 -1.46
C SER A 210 -18.26 -12.75 -0.51
N GLU A 211 -19.45 -13.09 -0.02
CA GLU A 211 -20.14 -12.31 1.03
C GLU A 211 -19.27 -12.11 2.29
N TRP A 212 -18.21 -12.91 2.44
CA TRP A 212 -17.26 -12.89 3.53
C TRP A 212 -16.05 -11.95 3.28
N SER A 213 -15.78 -11.54 2.03
CA SER A 213 -14.63 -10.72 1.67
C SER A 213 -14.90 -9.25 1.95
N LYS A 214 -14.88 -8.83 3.22
CA LYS A 214 -15.25 -7.46 3.62
C LYS A 214 -14.08 -6.63 4.12
N VAL A 215 -13.11 -7.25 4.78
CA VAL A 215 -12.02 -6.56 5.48
C VAL A 215 -10.69 -7.22 5.13
N ALA A 216 -9.75 -6.44 4.64
CA ALA A 216 -8.39 -6.87 4.37
C ALA A 216 -7.39 -6.24 5.35
N LEU A 217 -6.39 -7.02 5.79
CA LEU A 217 -5.24 -6.52 6.54
C LEU A 217 -4.01 -6.52 5.64
N SER A 218 -3.48 -5.33 5.36
CA SER A 218 -2.27 -5.09 4.58
C SER A 218 -1.08 -4.88 5.52
N PHE A 219 0.02 -5.63 5.32
CA PHE A 219 1.22 -5.54 6.16
C PHE A 219 2.53 -5.78 5.40
N LEU A 220 2.47 -6.36 4.19
CA LEU A 220 3.64 -6.43 3.32
C LEU A 220 3.95 -5.04 2.76
N PRO A 221 5.21 -4.73 2.42
CA PRO A 221 5.55 -3.40 1.94
C PRO A 221 4.79 -3.02 0.67
N ILE A 222 3.97 -1.96 0.73
CA ILE A 222 3.15 -1.50 -0.39
C ILE A 222 3.97 -0.92 -1.55
N CYS A 223 5.22 -0.56 -1.31
CA CYS A 223 6.17 -0.19 -2.36
C CYS A 223 6.55 -1.37 -3.28
N HIS A 224 6.29 -2.62 -2.87
CA HIS A 224 6.41 -3.82 -3.72
C HIS A 224 5.20 -4.01 -4.61
N ALA A 225 5.45 -4.44 -5.85
CA ALA A 225 4.39 -4.74 -6.82
C ALA A 225 3.35 -5.72 -6.29
N TYR A 226 3.76 -6.76 -5.57
CA TYR A 226 2.85 -7.79 -5.05
C TYR A 226 1.80 -7.21 -4.10
N GLU A 227 2.23 -6.55 -3.02
CA GLU A 227 1.30 -5.98 -2.04
C GLU A 227 0.47 -4.84 -2.65
N ARG A 228 1.10 -4.00 -3.48
CA ARG A 228 0.42 -2.90 -4.15
C ARG A 228 -0.74 -3.39 -5.03
N ILE A 229 -0.52 -4.45 -5.83
CA ILE A 229 -1.57 -5.07 -6.65
C ILE A 229 -2.69 -5.64 -5.78
N LEU A 230 -2.35 -6.27 -4.65
CA LEU A 230 -3.37 -6.80 -3.74
C LEU A 230 -4.18 -5.70 -3.06
N VAL A 231 -3.53 -4.61 -2.65
CA VAL A 231 -4.24 -3.44 -2.10
C VAL A 231 -5.18 -2.82 -3.14
N TYR A 232 -4.77 -2.73 -4.40
CA TYR A 232 -5.67 -2.32 -5.49
C TYR A 232 -6.82 -3.31 -5.71
N LEU A 233 -6.53 -4.61 -5.67
CA LEU A 233 -7.57 -5.65 -5.77
C LEU A 233 -8.58 -5.53 -4.63
N TYR A 234 -8.14 -5.35 -3.38
CA TYR A 234 -9.05 -5.18 -2.25
C TYR A 234 -10.00 -3.99 -2.46
N GLN A 235 -9.47 -2.87 -2.95
CA GLN A 235 -10.26 -1.68 -3.27
C GLN A 235 -11.21 -1.93 -4.46
N TYR A 236 -10.73 -2.62 -5.51
CA TYR A 236 -11.56 -3.03 -6.64
C TYR A 236 -12.75 -3.89 -6.21
N LEU A 237 -12.57 -4.75 -5.19
CA LEU A 237 -13.60 -5.60 -4.61
C LEU A 237 -14.48 -4.88 -3.57
N GLY A 238 -14.24 -3.61 -3.27
CA GLY A 238 -15.00 -2.83 -2.29
C GLY A 238 -14.69 -3.19 -0.84
N MET A 239 -13.52 -3.77 -0.56
CA MET A 239 -13.12 -4.16 0.78
C MET A 239 -12.54 -2.99 1.57
N SER A 240 -12.77 -2.97 2.89
CA SER A 240 -12.04 -2.11 3.82
C SER A 240 -10.59 -2.57 3.95
N VAL A 241 -9.61 -1.70 3.74
CA VAL A 241 -8.18 -2.03 3.88
C VAL A 241 -7.63 -1.44 5.17
N TYR A 242 -7.19 -2.30 6.07
CA TYR A 242 -6.53 -1.92 7.31
C TYR A 242 -5.02 -2.11 7.15
N TYR A 243 -4.23 -1.08 7.46
CA TYR A 243 -2.77 -1.13 7.42
C TYR A 243 -2.23 -1.48 8.80
N ALA A 244 -1.53 -2.61 8.91
CA ALA A 244 -0.88 -3.00 10.16
C ALA A 244 0.24 -2.01 10.53
N GLU A 245 0.42 -1.77 11.82
CA GLU A 245 1.44 -0.83 12.32
C GLU A 245 2.87 -1.33 12.03
N SER A 246 3.09 -2.63 12.16
CA SER A 246 4.39 -3.28 11.92
C SER A 246 4.26 -4.79 11.83
N LEU A 247 5.31 -5.47 11.37
CA LEU A 247 5.39 -6.93 11.40
C LEU A 247 5.33 -7.50 12.82
N ALA A 248 5.75 -6.75 13.84
CA ALA A 248 5.73 -7.19 15.23
C ALA A 248 4.32 -7.23 15.81
N THR A 249 3.45 -6.30 15.39
CA THR A 249 2.08 -6.12 15.90
C THR A 249 1.01 -6.85 15.08
N ILE A 250 1.37 -7.59 14.02
CA ILE A 250 0.41 -8.29 13.15
C ILE A 250 -0.57 -9.16 13.96
N ALA A 251 -0.09 -9.94 14.92
CA ALA A 251 -0.93 -10.86 15.69
C ALA A 251 -1.99 -10.12 16.54
N GLU A 252 -1.66 -8.93 17.04
CA GLU A 252 -2.58 -8.05 17.76
C GLU A 252 -3.55 -7.39 16.78
N ASN A 253 -3.04 -6.85 15.69
CA ASN A 253 -3.87 -6.22 14.66
C ASN A 253 -4.88 -7.20 14.03
N ILE A 254 -4.50 -8.47 13.82
CA ILE A 254 -5.44 -9.52 13.38
C ILE A 254 -6.60 -9.68 14.37
N LYS A 255 -6.32 -9.71 15.68
CA LYS A 255 -7.36 -9.86 16.71
C LYS A 255 -8.29 -8.65 16.78
N GLU A 256 -7.73 -7.44 16.63
CA GLU A 256 -8.49 -6.19 16.70
C GLU A 256 -9.35 -5.97 15.47
N VAL A 257 -8.82 -6.25 14.28
CA VAL A 257 -9.45 -6.00 12.99
C VAL A 257 -10.36 -7.15 12.56
N ASN A 258 -10.03 -8.37 12.98
CA ASN A 258 -10.67 -9.61 12.54
C ASN A 258 -10.81 -9.68 11.00
N PRO A 259 -9.71 -9.59 10.24
CA PRO A 259 -9.75 -9.51 8.80
C PRO A 259 -10.33 -10.79 8.19
N THR A 260 -11.10 -10.63 7.13
CA THR A 260 -11.62 -11.74 6.33
C THR A 260 -10.65 -12.16 5.23
N MET A 261 -9.67 -11.32 4.92
CA MET A 261 -8.65 -11.56 3.92
C MET A 261 -7.31 -10.92 4.31
N MET A 262 -6.24 -11.65 4.08
CA MET A 262 -4.87 -11.11 4.17
C MET A 262 -3.96 -11.88 3.23
N SER A 263 -3.02 -11.20 2.63
CA SER A 263 -1.95 -11.84 1.86
C SER A 263 -0.77 -12.16 2.76
N CYS A 264 -0.07 -13.24 2.48
CA CYS A 264 1.17 -13.53 3.18
C CYS A 264 2.20 -14.14 2.22
N VAL A 265 3.45 -14.14 2.65
CA VAL A 265 4.55 -14.78 1.94
C VAL A 265 5.02 -16.01 2.73
N PRO A 266 5.59 -17.04 2.07
CA PRO A 266 6.00 -18.29 2.74
C PRO A 266 6.83 -18.06 4.00
N ARG A 267 7.79 -17.14 3.96
CA ARG A 267 8.66 -16.83 5.10
C ARG A 267 7.90 -16.33 6.35
N LEU A 268 6.75 -15.68 6.17
CA LEU A 268 5.92 -15.29 7.33
C LEU A 268 5.26 -16.50 7.96
N LEU A 269 4.73 -17.42 7.14
CA LEU A 269 4.12 -18.66 7.61
C LEU A 269 5.15 -19.52 8.36
N GLU A 270 6.36 -19.64 7.83
CA GLU A 270 7.48 -20.31 8.49
C GLU A 270 7.77 -19.70 9.88
N LYS A 271 7.88 -18.36 9.97
CA LYS A 271 8.09 -17.68 11.25
C LYS A 271 6.93 -17.84 12.23
N ILE A 272 5.70 -17.87 11.75
CA ILE A 272 4.52 -18.13 12.59
C ILE A 272 4.61 -19.56 13.13
N TYR A 273 4.91 -20.53 12.27
CA TYR A 273 5.09 -21.93 12.62
C TYR A 273 6.18 -22.10 13.69
N GLU A 274 7.38 -21.53 13.48
CA GLU A 274 8.48 -21.54 14.45
C GLU A 274 8.07 -20.96 15.82
N LYS A 275 7.31 -19.83 15.82
CA LYS A 275 6.82 -19.22 17.06
C LYS A 275 5.81 -20.12 17.77
N LEU A 276 4.91 -20.76 17.05
CA LEU A 276 3.95 -21.72 17.62
C LEU A 276 4.69 -22.92 18.23
N GLU A 277 5.64 -23.50 17.50
CA GLU A 277 6.46 -24.60 18.02
C GLU A 277 7.24 -24.21 19.29
N ALA A 278 7.88 -23.04 19.27
CA ALA A 278 8.61 -22.52 20.43
C ALA A 278 7.68 -22.26 21.64
N ALA A 279 6.47 -21.78 21.41
CA ALA A 279 5.47 -21.58 22.45
C ALA A 279 5.04 -22.94 23.08
N GLY A 280 4.80 -23.96 22.24
CA GLY A 280 4.49 -25.30 22.72
C GLY A 280 5.57 -25.91 23.59
N LYS A 281 6.85 -25.74 23.23
CA LYS A 281 8.01 -26.23 23.98
C LYS A 281 8.13 -25.63 25.40
N LYS A 282 7.58 -24.43 25.63
CA LYS A 282 7.61 -23.74 26.95
C LYS A 282 6.49 -24.18 27.90
N LEU A 283 5.53 -24.97 27.44
CA LEU A 283 4.42 -25.42 28.27
C LEU A 283 4.84 -26.52 29.26
N PRO A 284 4.17 -26.64 30.43
CA PRO A 284 4.32 -27.78 31.34
C PRO A 284 4.03 -29.11 30.62
N ILE A 285 4.68 -30.20 31.06
CA ILE A 285 4.70 -31.50 30.36
C ILE A 285 3.31 -31.94 29.83
N LEU A 286 2.30 -31.95 30.70
CA LEU A 286 0.95 -32.42 30.32
C LEU A 286 0.30 -31.53 29.23
N LYS A 287 0.42 -30.20 29.37
CA LYS A 287 -0.09 -29.25 28.39
C LYS A 287 0.70 -29.29 27.09
N ARG A 288 1.99 -29.55 27.17
CA ARG A 288 2.88 -29.68 26.01
C ARG A 288 2.51 -30.89 25.16
N GLU A 289 2.26 -32.04 25.75
CA GLU A 289 1.85 -33.26 25.04
C GLU A 289 0.50 -33.05 24.31
N MET A 290 -0.48 -32.45 25.00
CA MET A 290 -1.77 -32.08 24.36
C MET A 290 -1.60 -31.07 23.23
N TYR A 291 -0.72 -30.07 23.42
CA TYR A 291 -0.44 -29.05 22.40
C TYR A 291 0.14 -29.67 21.13
N PHE A 292 1.19 -30.52 21.28
CA PHE A 292 1.82 -31.14 20.14
C PHE A 292 0.96 -32.23 19.49
N TRP A 293 0.13 -32.90 20.26
CA TRP A 293 -0.89 -33.79 19.71
C TRP A 293 -1.87 -33.01 18.81
N ALA A 294 -2.42 -31.89 19.28
CA ALA A 294 -3.32 -31.04 18.47
C ALA A 294 -2.60 -30.44 17.26
N PHE A 295 -1.35 -30.03 17.43
CA PHE A 295 -0.52 -29.48 16.37
C PHE A 295 -0.23 -30.50 15.25
N ASN A 296 0.10 -31.75 15.64
CA ASN A 296 0.28 -32.85 14.71
C ASN A 296 -1.03 -33.29 14.04
N LEU A 297 -2.17 -33.18 14.75
CA LEU A 297 -3.47 -33.43 14.16
C LEU A 297 -3.81 -32.38 13.10
N ALA A 298 -3.57 -31.09 13.40
CA ALA A 298 -3.79 -30.00 12.48
C ALA A 298 -2.91 -30.11 11.21
N SER A 299 -1.67 -30.64 11.31
CA SER A 299 -0.79 -30.86 10.15
C SER A 299 -1.32 -31.91 9.16
N LYS A 300 -2.27 -32.73 9.57
CA LYS A 300 -2.95 -33.73 8.71
C LYS A 300 -4.17 -33.16 7.98
N TYR A 301 -4.49 -31.87 8.21
CA TYR A 301 -5.60 -31.22 7.55
C TYR A 301 -5.34 -31.13 6.03
N GLN A 302 -6.28 -31.62 5.21
CA GLN A 302 -6.28 -31.53 3.76
C GLN A 302 -7.60 -30.93 3.28
N LEU A 303 -7.55 -30.05 2.27
CA LEU A 303 -8.74 -29.36 1.77
C LEU A 303 -9.71 -30.29 1.05
N GLU A 304 -9.25 -31.36 0.42
CA GLU A 304 -10.05 -32.14 -0.52
C GLU A 304 -10.38 -33.58 -0.07
N GLU A 305 -9.57 -34.28 0.74
CA GLU A 305 -9.81 -35.67 1.12
C GLU A 305 -9.51 -35.95 2.60
N MET A 306 -10.46 -35.65 3.46
CA MET A 306 -10.36 -36.07 4.86
C MET A 306 -11.33 -37.19 5.18
N SER A 307 -10.83 -38.24 5.85
CA SER A 307 -11.70 -39.30 6.42
C SER A 307 -12.68 -38.70 7.42
N SER A 308 -13.86 -39.31 7.55
CA SER A 308 -14.90 -38.86 8.51
C SER A 308 -14.37 -38.80 9.93
N LEU A 309 -13.46 -39.70 10.31
CA LEU A 309 -12.81 -39.73 11.62
C LEU A 309 -11.92 -38.49 11.83
N LEU A 310 -11.10 -38.10 10.83
CA LEU A 310 -10.24 -36.95 10.91
C LEU A 310 -11.05 -35.63 10.95
N LYS A 311 -12.14 -35.54 10.19
CA LYS A 311 -13.10 -34.42 10.26
C LYS A 311 -13.71 -34.27 11.67
N PHE A 312 -14.03 -35.39 12.33
CA PHE A 312 -14.55 -35.38 13.70
C PHE A 312 -13.51 -34.92 14.72
N GLN A 313 -12.24 -35.36 14.57
CA GLN A 313 -11.14 -34.99 15.48
C GLN A 313 -10.71 -33.53 15.36
N LEU A 314 -10.95 -32.88 14.20
CA LEU A 314 -10.60 -31.48 13.92
C LEU A 314 -11.71 -30.48 14.28
N LYS A 315 -12.92 -30.95 14.61
CA LYS A 315 -14.01 -30.15 15.18
C LYS A 315 -13.89 -30.04 16.69
#